data_620712c797d2de44a1df264b40e3881d
#
_entry.id   620712c797d2de44a1df264b40e3881d
#
_cell.length_a   1.000
_cell.length_b   1.000
_cell.length_c   1.000
_cell.angle_alpha   90.00
_cell.angle_beta   90.00
_cell.angle_gamma   90.00
#
_symmetry.space_group_name_H-M   'P 1'
#
loop_
_entity.id
_entity.type
_entity.pdbx_description
1 polymer ?
#
loop_
_entity_poly.entity_id
_entity_poly.type
_entity_poly.pdbx_seq_one_letter_code
_entity_poly.pdbx_strand_id
1 'polypeptide(L)'
;FIYCPMLLGGLHKLAGITANAFIKNKNEFMRLDCEMVSKKLKIDFKFNDYFPISSLNLMRGSLVTSKDILDKYIDCFFDAYWKDNINLSDNEIFKNKLEDLEINVDTFFKNISNKETKEKLIKLTQDAYNKKIFGAPTFICNNKIFWGQDRLDYAIEEFSN
;
A
#
# COMPACT_ATOMS: atom_id res chain seq x y z
N PHE A 1 -14.79 -2.36 3.37
CA PHE A 1 -13.56 -1.69 3.88
C PHE A 1 -13.55 -0.23 3.49
N ILE A 2 -12.86 0.60 4.32
CA ILE A 2 -12.52 1.99 3.99
C ILE A 2 -11.01 2.06 3.90
N TYR A 3 -10.48 2.35 2.72
CA TYR A 3 -9.04 2.49 2.51
C TYR A 3 -8.54 3.82 3.07
N CYS A 4 -7.50 3.73 3.90
CA CYS A 4 -6.80 4.89 4.46
C CYS A 4 -5.33 4.84 4.03
N PRO A 5 -4.97 5.45 2.89
CA PRO A 5 -3.59 5.41 2.42
C PRO A 5 -2.67 6.15 3.38
N MET A 6 -1.50 5.58 3.62
CA MET A 6 -0.43 6.19 4.40
C MET A 6 0.93 5.93 3.75
N LEU A 7 1.89 6.79 3.99
CA LEU A 7 3.26 6.56 3.54
C LEU A 7 4.02 5.74 4.59
N LEU A 8 4.19 4.44 4.33
CA LEU A 8 4.81 3.51 5.28
C LEU A 8 6.21 3.95 5.72
N GLY A 9 7.04 4.44 4.80
CA GLY A 9 8.36 4.97 5.15
C GLY A 9 8.28 6.22 6.05
N GLY A 10 7.26 7.05 5.86
CA GLY A 10 6.97 8.18 6.74
C GLY A 10 6.53 7.74 8.14
N LEU A 11 5.66 6.74 8.22
CA LEU A 11 5.23 6.12 9.48
C LEU A 11 6.42 5.53 10.25
N HIS A 12 7.28 4.76 9.57
CA HIS A 12 8.47 4.17 10.18
C HIS A 12 9.41 5.26 10.73
N LYS A 13 9.61 6.35 9.98
CA LYS A 13 10.40 7.50 10.44
C LYS A 13 9.84 8.11 11.73
N LEU A 14 8.53 8.32 11.79
CA LEU A 14 7.85 8.85 12.98
C LEU A 14 7.98 7.91 14.19
N ALA A 15 7.91 6.60 13.95
CA ALA A 15 7.97 5.57 14.98
C ALA A 15 9.40 5.14 15.36
N GLY A 16 10.44 5.66 14.70
CA GLY A 16 11.83 5.24 14.93
C GLY A 16 12.10 3.79 14.52
N ILE A 17 11.37 3.27 13.53
CA ILE A 17 11.45 1.88 13.07
C ILE A 17 12.32 1.79 11.83
N THR A 18 13.26 0.84 11.81
CA THR A 18 13.93 0.42 10.58
C THR A 18 13.10 -0.64 9.88
N ALA A 19 12.68 -0.36 8.63
CA ALA A 19 11.88 -1.32 7.86
C ALA A 19 12.63 -2.64 7.65
N ASN A 20 11.91 -3.76 7.69
CA ASN A 20 12.47 -5.11 7.49
C ASN A 20 13.21 -5.25 6.16
N ALA A 21 12.78 -4.51 5.14
CA ALA A 21 13.44 -4.44 3.83
C ALA A 21 14.92 -4.05 3.88
N PHE A 22 15.34 -3.30 4.90
CA PHE A 22 16.71 -2.80 5.07
C PHE A 22 17.53 -3.61 6.09
N ILE A 23 16.97 -4.67 6.64
CA ILE A 23 17.64 -5.59 7.57
C ILE A 23 17.79 -6.94 6.87
N LYS A 24 19.03 -7.30 6.50
CA LYS A 24 19.34 -8.46 5.63
C LYS A 24 18.51 -9.71 5.97
N ASN A 25 18.67 -10.25 7.16
CA ASN A 25 18.02 -11.50 7.56
C ASN A 25 16.49 -11.37 7.62
N LYS A 26 15.96 -10.18 7.95
CA LYS A 26 14.51 -9.94 7.95
C LYS A 26 13.95 -9.81 6.53
N ASN A 27 14.72 -9.23 5.61
CA ASN A 27 14.35 -9.15 4.20
C ASN A 27 14.29 -10.56 3.58
N GLU A 28 15.32 -11.38 3.82
CA GLU A 28 15.36 -12.75 3.33
C GLU A 28 14.18 -13.57 3.87
N PHE A 29 13.90 -13.49 5.16
CA PHE A 29 12.75 -14.17 5.77
C PHE A 29 11.43 -13.66 5.21
N MET A 30 11.25 -12.34 5.06
CA MET A 30 10.02 -11.75 4.52
C MET A 30 9.71 -12.27 3.11
N ARG A 31 10.73 -12.46 2.26
CA ARG A 31 10.56 -13.05 0.92
C ARG A 31 10.04 -14.48 0.99
N LEU A 32 10.66 -15.32 1.81
CA LEU A 32 10.25 -16.72 2.02
C LEU A 32 8.84 -16.81 2.62
N ASP A 33 8.53 -15.95 3.59
CA ASP A 33 7.22 -15.92 4.25
C ASP A 33 6.11 -15.53 3.26
N CYS A 34 6.32 -14.48 2.46
CA CYS A 34 5.37 -14.08 1.42
C CYS A 34 5.11 -15.21 0.40
N GLU A 35 6.16 -15.90 -0.05
CA GLU A 35 6.03 -17.04 -0.96
C GLU A 35 5.28 -18.22 -0.32
N MET A 36 5.54 -18.51 0.95
CA MET A 36 4.86 -19.57 1.69
C MET A 36 3.37 -19.27 1.87
N VAL A 37 3.06 -18.04 2.27
CA VAL A 37 1.68 -17.59 2.48
C VAL A 37 0.91 -17.56 1.16
N SER A 38 1.49 -17.02 0.09
CA SER A 38 0.85 -16.98 -1.23
C SER A 38 0.53 -18.38 -1.78
N LYS A 39 1.44 -19.32 -1.61
CA LYS A 39 1.20 -20.74 -1.99
C LYS A 39 0.06 -21.34 -1.18
N LYS A 40 0.02 -21.11 0.12
CA LYS A 40 -1.05 -21.60 1.00
C LYS A 40 -2.41 -21.03 0.61
N LEU A 41 -2.45 -19.73 0.28
CA LEU A 41 -3.68 -19.04 -0.12
C LEU A 41 -4.03 -19.21 -1.61
N LYS A 42 -3.16 -19.86 -2.40
CA LYS A 42 -3.30 -20.03 -3.86
C LYS A 42 -3.44 -18.70 -4.59
N ILE A 43 -2.65 -17.71 -4.17
CA ILE A 43 -2.57 -16.39 -4.78
C ILE A 43 -1.38 -16.37 -5.73
N ASP A 44 -1.57 -15.87 -6.95
CA ASP A 44 -0.47 -15.59 -7.87
C ASP A 44 0.38 -14.47 -7.31
N PHE A 45 1.60 -14.79 -6.92
CA PHE A 45 2.50 -13.86 -6.28
C PHE A 45 3.93 -14.04 -6.76
N LYS A 46 4.59 -12.93 -7.05
CA LYS A 46 6.03 -12.87 -7.27
C LYS A 46 6.60 -11.73 -6.45
N PHE A 47 7.59 -12.01 -5.60
CA PHE A 47 8.32 -10.94 -4.91
C PHE A 47 9.04 -10.09 -5.94
N ASN A 48 8.71 -8.79 -6.01
CA ASN A 48 9.15 -7.92 -7.08
C ASN A 48 10.67 -7.69 -7.05
N ASP A 49 11.31 -7.81 -8.23
CA ASP A 49 12.77 -7.68 -8.39
C ASP A 49 13.24 -6.23 -8.15
N TYR A 50 12.35 -5.26 -8.26
CA TYR A 50 12.61 -3.83 -8.03
C TYR A 50 12.30 -3.37 -6.61
N PHE A 51 11.92 -4.30 -5.70
CA PHE A 51 11.62 -3.96 -4.31
C PHE A 51 12.87 -3.56 -3.52
N PRO A 52 12.81 -2.49 -2.70
CA PRO A 52 11.68 -1.59 -2.48
C PRO A 52 11.64 -0.42 -3.48
N ILE A 53 10.43 0.01 -3.84
CA ILE A 53 10.21 1.24 -4.63
C ILE A 53 9.63 2.37 -3.79
N SER A 54 9.64 3.59 -4.33
CA SER A 54 8.89 4.70 -3.76
C SER A 54 7.41 4.58 -4.12
N SER A 55 6.57 4.29 -3.14
CA SER A 55 5.11 4.22 -3.31
C SER A 55 4.39 5.57 -3.20
N LEU A 56 5.14 6.70 -3.19
CA LEU A 56 4.58 8.03 -2.93
C LEU A 56 3.46 8.43 -3.91
N ASN A 57 3.71 8.23 -5.22
CA ASN A 57 2.74 8.54 -6.25
C ASN A 57 1.53 7.60 -6.21
N LEU A 58 1.74 6.32 -5.88
CA LEU A 58 0.68 5.34 -5.68
C LEU A 58 -0.25 5.75 -4.52
N MET A 59 0.33 6.13 -3.39
CA MET A 59 -0.46 6.56 -2.21
C MET A 59 -1.18 7.89 -2.43
N ARG A 60 -0.56 8.86 -3.11
CA ARG A 60 -1.25 10.09 -3.51
C ARG A 60 -2.32 9.83 -4.56
N GLY A 61 -2.05 8.91 -5.49
CA GLY A 61 -2.98 8.49 -6.52
C GLY A 61 -4.27 7.92 -5.93
N SER A 62 -4.18 7.07 -4.92
CA SER A 62 -5.38 6.56 -4.24
C SER A 62 -6.23 7.64 -3.55
N LEU A 63 -5.67 8.83 -3.27
CA LEU A 63 -6.41 9.97 -2.70
C LEU A 63 -7.15 10.80 -3.74
N VAL A 64 -6.73 10.74 -5.01
CA VAL A 64 -7.29 11.54 -6.11
C VAL A 64 -8.10 10.70 -7.09
N THR A 65 -8.01 9.39 -7.01
CA THR A 65 -8.84 8.45 -7.76
C THR A 65 -10.27 8.47 -7.22
N SER A 66 -11.24 8.49 -8.12
CA SER A 66 -12.66 8.47 -7.75
C SER A 66 -13.04 7.14 -7.06
N LYS A 67 -14.04 7.19 -6.19
CA LYS A 67 -14.41 6.03 -5.36
C LYS A 67 -14.92 4.83 -6.17
N ASP A 68 -15.53 5.08 -7.31
CA ASP A 68 -16.10 4.07 -8.21
C ASP A 68 -15.02 3.21 -8.91
N ILE A 69 -13.80 3.73 -9.06
CA ILE A 69 -12.68 3.00 -9.66
C ILE A 69 -11.52 2.76 -8.69
N LEU A 70 -11.64 3.16 -7.41
CA LEU A 70 -10.55 3.04 -6.43
C LEU A 70 -10.13 1.59 -6.21
N ASP A 71 -11.06 0.66 -6.13
CA ASP A 71 -10.76 -0.76 -5.98
C ASP A 71 -9.97 -1.27 -7.19
N LYS A 72 -10.40 -0.93 -8.41
CA LYS A 72 -9.68 -1.28 -9.64
C LYS A 72 -8.28 -0.67 -9.70
N TYR A 73 -8.13 0.56 -9.21
CA TYR A 73 -6.83 1.22 -9.11
C TYR A 73 -5.90 0.44 -8.17
N ILE A 74 -6.39 0.07 -7.00
CA ILE A 74 -5.62 -0.70 -6.02
C ILE A 74 -5.21 -2.05 -6.62
N ASP A 75 -6.15 -2.82 -7.15
CA ASP A 75 -5.92 -4.14 -7.73
C ASP A 75 -4.93 -4.07 -8.89
N CYS A 76 -5.09 -3.13 -9.82
CA CYS A 76 -4.20 -2.96 -10.95
C CYS A 76 -2.74 -2.75 -10.54
N PHE A 77 -2.47 -1.87 -9.56
CA PHE A 77 -1.11 -1.60 -9.12
C PHE A 77 -0.55 -2.68 -8.19
N PHE A 78 -1.38 -3.38 -7.41
CA PHE A 78 -0.95 -4.54 -6.65
C PHE A 78 -0.60 -5.71 -7.58
N ASP A 79 -1.44 -6.03 -8.55
CA ASP A 79 -1.17 -7.08 -9.54
C ASP A 79 0.09 -6.75 -10.36
N ALA A 80 0.19 -5.55 -10.90
CA ALA A 80 1.37 -5.12 -11.63
C ALA A 80 2.66 -5.31 -10.82
N TYR A 81 2.63 -4.97 -9.54
CA TYR A 81 3.82 -5.01 -8.69
C TYR A 81 4.10 -6.41 -8.11
N TRP A 82 3.10 -7.08 -7.55
CA TRP A 82 3.28 -8.32 -6.77
C TRP A 82 2.94 -9.62 -7.51
N LYS A 83 2.43 -9.52 -8.72
CA LYS A 83 2.13 -10.65 -9.59
C LYS A 83 2.94 -10.59 -10.88
N ASP A 84 2.87 -9.46 -11.59
CA ASP A 84 3.44 -9.29 -12.92
C ASP A 84 4.91 -8.84 -12.89
N ASN A 85 5.47 -8.56 -11.71
CA ASN A 85 6.87 -8.12 -11.52
C ASN A 85 7.23 -6.83 -12.27
N ILE A 86 6.29 -5.91 -12.35
CA ILE A 86 6.45 -4.66 -13.11
C ILE A 86 7.23 -3.61 -12.29
N ASN A 87 8.14 -2.88 -12.95
CA ASN A 87 8.84 -1.75 -12.36
C ASN A 87 7.96 -0.49 -12.32
N LEU A 88 7.21 -0.31 -11.25
CA LEU A 88 6.36 0.88 -11.09
C LEU A 88 7.14 2.18 -10.75
N SER A 89 8.47 2.12 -10.67
CA SER A 89 9.33 3.32 -10.62
C SER A 89 9.57 3.92 -12.01
N ASP A 90 9.27 3.18 -13.07
CA ASP A 90 9.32 3.67 -14.45
C ASP A 90 8.08 4.50 -14.74
N ASN A 91 8.29 5.77 -15.11
CA ASN A 91 7.19 6.70 -15.33
C ASN A 91 6.32 6.35 -16.53
N GLU A 92 6.90 5.79 -17.61
CA GLU A 92 6.10 5.41 -18.78
C GLU A 92 5.23 4.19 -18.48
N ILE A 93 5.78 3.21 -17.79
CA ILE A 93 5.01 2.06 -17.35
C ILE A 93 3.87 2.49 -16.41
N PHE A 94 4.17 3.39 -15.47
CA PHE A 94 3.16 3.92 -14.55
C PHE A 94 2.03 4.65 -15.29
N LYS A 95 2.35 5.48 -16.32
CA LYS A 95 1.36 6.16 -17.15
C LYS A 95 0.48 5.17 -17.91
N ASN A 96 1.08 4.17 -18.56
CA ASN A 96 0.33 3.14 -19.29
C ASN A 96 -0.68 2.43 -18.36
N LYS A 97 -0.31 2.15 -17.12
CA LYS A 97 -1.24 1.56 -16.14
C LYS A 97 -2.39 2.49 -15.75
N LEU A 98 -2.18 3.80 -15.76
CA LEU A 98 -3.27 4.76 -15.56
C LEU A 98 -4.21 4.80 -16.79
N GLU A 99 -3.65 4.71 -18.00
CA GLU A 99 -4.42 4.65 -19.24
C GLU A 99 -5.25 3.38 -19.34
N ASP A 100 -4.70 2.22 -18.92
CA ASP A 100 -5.44 0.94 -18.80
C ASP A 100 -6.69 1.07 -17.91
N LEU A 101 -6.66 1.99 -16.94
CA LEU A 101 -7.76 2.31 -16.04
C LEU A 101 -8.65 3.47 -16.52
N GLU A 102 -8.43 3.96 -17.75
CA GLU A 102 -9.12 5.13 -18.31
C GLU A 102 -8.93 6.41 -17.48
N ILE A 103 -7.83 6.49 -16.71
CA ILE A 103 -7.48 7.67 -15.90
C ILE A 103 -6.69 8.64 -16.76
N ASN A 104 -7.16 9.89 -16.86
CA ASN A 104 -6.42 10.94 -17.56
C ASN A 104 -5.10 11.26 -16.87
N VAL A 105 -3.99 10.94 -17.54
CA VAL A 105 -2.62 10.99 -17.00
C VAL A 105 -2.23 12.41 -16.55
N ASP A 106 -2.50 13.42 -17.35
CA ASP A 106 -2.11 14.81 -17.03
C ASP A 106 -2.86 15.32 -15.82
N THR A 107 -4.17 15.06 -15.78
CA THR A 107 -5.01 15.42 -14.63
C THR A 107 -4.57 14.69 -13.38
N PHE A 108 -4.23 13.40 -13.48
CA PHE A 108 -3.75 12.60 -12.36
C PHE A 108 -2.46 13.19 -11.79
N PHE A 109 -1.42 13.42 -12.61
CA PHE A 109 -0.15 13.99 -12.16
C PHE A 109 -0.29 15.40 -11.59
N LYS A 110 -1.15 16.23 -12.17
CA LYS A 110 -1.51 17.54 -11.62
C LYS A 110 -2.10 17.41 -10.21
N ASN A 111 -3.05 16.49 -10.03
CA ASN A 111 -3.74 16.29 -8.75
C ASN A 111 -2.84 15.71 -7.66
N ILE A 112 -2.00 14.71 -7.97
CA ILE A 112 -1.05 14.15 -6.98
C ILE A 112 0.06 15.14 -6.60
N SER A 113 0.32 16.14 -7.46
CA SER A 113 1.30 17.20 -7.22
C SER A 113 0.72 18.38 -6.44
N ASN A 114 -0.59 18.45 -6.29
CA ASN A 114 -1.29 19.52 -5.59
C ASN A 114 -0.90 19.53 -4.10
N LYS A 115 -0.80 20.74 -3.54
CA LYS A 115 -0.46 20.97 -2.13
C LYS A 115 -1.44 20.25 -1.21
N GLU A 116 -2.73 20.35 -1.49
CA GLU A 116 -3.78 19.71 -0.69
C GLU A 116 -3.61 18.18 -0.62
N THR A 117 -3.36 17.50 -1.75
CA THR A 117 -3.13 16.05 -1.80
C THR A 117 -1.89 15.66 -1.00
N LYS A 118 -0.81 16.45 -1.11
CA LYS A 118 0.43 16.21 -0.35
C LYS A 118 0.19 16.32 1.16
N GLU A 119 -0.47 17.40 1.59
CA GLU A 119 -0.80 17.64 3.00
C GLU A 119 -1.76 16.59 3.54
N LYS A 120 -2.73 16.16 2.74
CA LYS A 120 -3.66 15.09 3.11
C LYS A 120 -2.94 13.76 3.38
N LEU A 121 -1.99 13.34 2.53
CA LEU A 121 -1.21 12.12 2.77
C LEU A 121 -0.32 12.24 4.01
N ILE A 122 0.31 13.41 4.22
CA ILE A 122 1.11 13.68 5.43
C ILE A 122 0.22 13.54 6.66
N LYS A 123 -0.95 14.19 6.66
CA LYS A 123 -1.91 14.12 7.76
C LYS A 123 -2.35 12.70 8.04
N LEU A 124 -2.75 11.92 7.03
CA LEU A 124 -3.16 10.53 7.21
C LEU A 124 -2.04 9.66 7.79
N THR A 125 -0.79 9.90 7.38
CA THR A 125 0.38 9.20 7.93
C THR A 125 0.60 9.56 9.40
N GLN A 126 0.46 10.85 9.76
CA GLN A 126 0.55 11.30 11.14
C GLN A 126 -0.61 10.76 12.00
N ASP A 127 -1.83 10.76 11.46
CA ASP A 127 -3.01 10.22 12.15
C ASP A 127 -2.87 8.71 12.40
N ALA A 128 -2.28 7.97 11.45
CA ALA A 128 -1.93 6.55 11.65
C ALA A 128 -0.95 6.37 12.82
N TYR A 129 0.12 7.16 12.87
CA TYR A 129 1.06 7.16 13.98
C TYR A 129 0.40 7.48 15.33
N ASN A 130 -0.45 8.52 15.37
CA ASN A 130 -1.17 8.91 16.58
C ASN A 130 -2.11 7.82 17.08
N LYS A 131 -2.65 6.99 16.17
CA LYS A 131 -3.45 5.80 16.49
C LYS A 131 -2.60 4.58 16.85
N LYS A 132 -1.29 4.75 17.04
CA LYS A 132 -0.34 3.68 17.40
C LYS A 132 -0.16 2.62 16.31
N ILE A 133 -0.47 2.93 15.08
CA ILE A 133 -0.16 2.09 13.92
C ILE A 133 1.34 2.16 13.67
N PHE A 134 1.97 1.02 13.39
CA PHE A 134 3.43 0.91 13.19
C PHE A 134 3.79 0.10 11.94
N GLY A 135 2.81 -0.42 11.20
CA GLY A 135 3.02 -1.20 9.99
C GLY A 135 1.76 -1.36 9.15
N ALA A 136 1.89 -2.03 8.01
CA ALA A 136 0.80 -2.32 7.07
C ALA A 136 0.83 -3.81 6.65
N PRO A 137 -0.34 -4.42 6.34
CA PRO A 137 -1.67 -3.85 6.54
C PRO A 137 -2.03 -3.72 8.02
N THR A 138 -2.85 -2.73 8.36
CA THR A 138 -3.45 -2.60 9.70
C THR A 138 -4.94 -2.37 9.54
N PHE A 139 -5.75 -3.14 10.25
CA PHE A 139 -7.19 -3.01 10.31
C PHE A 139 -7.58 -2.36 11.63
N ILE A 140 -8.56 -1.46 11.61
CA ILE A 140 -9.13 -0.84 12.81
C ILE A 140 -10.61 -1.18 12.83
N CYS A 141 -11.05 -1.82 13.90
CA CYS A 141 -12.45 -2.12 14.15
C CYS A 141 -12.75 -1.88 15.64
N ASN A 142 -13.87 -1.21 15.96
CA ASN A 142 -14.29 -0.93 17.34
C ASN A 142 -13.15 -0.36 18.22
N ASN A 143 -12.32 0.54 17.67
CA ASN A 143 -11.12 1.11 18.32
C ASN A 143 -10.01 0.10 18.65
N LYS A 144 -10.11 -1.14 18.18
CA LYS A 144 -9.05 -2.14 18.28
C LYS A 144 -8.21 -2.18 17.02
N ILE A 145 -6.91 -2.50 17.15
CA ILE A 145 -5.94 -2.60 16.07
C ILE A 145 -5.60 -4.06 15.81
N PHE A 146 -5.65 -4.44 14.53
CA PHE A 146 -5.24 -5.76 14.04
C PHE A 146 -4.18 -5.55 12.96
N TRP A 147 -2.93 -5.89 13.28
CA TRP A 147 -1.81 -5.70 12.35
C TRP A 147 -1.40 -7.02 11.71
N GLY A 148 -1.28 -7.00 10.38
CA GLY A 148 -0.88 -8.13 9.54
C GLY A 148 -2.05 -8.77 8.82
N GLN A 149 -1.78 -9.38 7.65
CA GLN A 149 -2.79 -10.11 6.88
C GLN A 149 -3.35 -11.32 7.66
N ASP A 150 -2.55 -11.88 8.55
CA ASP A 150 -2.91 -13.01 9.41
C ASP A 150 -3.81 -12.62 10.60
N ARG A 151 -4.17 -11.36 10.72
CA ARG A 151 -5.12 -10.83 11.71
C ARG A 151 -6.43 -10.35 11.09
N LEU A 152 -6.61 -10.52 9.78
CA LEU A 152 -7.83 -10.11 9.09
C LEU A 152 -9.08 -10.81 9.64
N ASP A 153 -9.00 -12.12 9.86
CA ASP A 153 -10.13 -12.91 10.38
C ASP A 153 -10.58 -12.40 11.77
N TYR A 154 -9.63 -12.08 12.65
CA TYR A 154 -9.93 -11.48 13.97
C TYR A 154 -10.60 -10.10 13.84
N ALA A 155 -10.20 -9.30 12.85
CA ALA A 155 -10.82 -8.00 12.61
C ALA A 155 -12.26 -8.16 12.08
N ILE A 156 -12.52 -9.18 11.26
CA ILE A 156 -13.86 -9.51 10.74
C ILE A 156 -14.74 -10.02 11.87
N GLU A 157 -14.25 -10.90 12.73
CA GLU A 157 -14.98 -11.37 13.92
C GLU A 157 -15.35 -10.20 14.84
N GLU A 158 -14.42 -9.29 15.11
CA GLU A 158 -14.69 -8.09 15.92
C GLU A 158 -15.74 -7.17 15.30
N PHE A 159 -15.78 -7.09 13.96
CA PHE A 159 -16.80 -6.29 13.26
C PHE A 159 -18.21 -6.91 13.33
N SER A 160 -18.27 -8.24 13.44
CA SER A 160 -19.53 -8.99 13.44
C SER A 160 -20.19 -9.09 14.84
N ASN A 161 -19.47 -8.72 15.89
CA ASN A 161 -19.93 -8.69 17.28
C ASN A 161 -20.41 -7.29 17.68
#